data_2562b53d95941913ae95e0e0d57b6c86
#
_entry.id   2562b53d95941913ae95e0e0d57b6c86
#
_cell.length_a   1.000
_cell.length_b   1.000
_cell.length_c   1.000
_cell.angle_alpha   90.00
_cell.angle_beta   90.00
_cell.angle_gamma   90.00
#
_symmetry.space_group_name_H-M   'P 1'
#
loop_
_entity.id
_entity.type
_entity.pdbx_description
1 polymer ?
#
loop_
_entity_poly.entity_id
_entity_poly.type
_entity_poly.pdbx_seq_one_letter_code
_entity_poly.pdbx_strand_id
1 'polypeptide(L)'
;MRRVIVVALAGASLAGCSSFSFDFLKSTPPNVQVQLESVPSGAEAKTSLGPGCKTPCSVSVPAADAGFSVTYTMNKFEPATVAVQVINNPGDSTTPASTTLDPNPVVAELKHAGPPPRAIRAKPKKPKAAAPAGSAFPDPSAPPPPAR
;
A
#
# COMPACT_ATOMS: atom_id res chain seq x y z
N MET A 1 45.35 -53.32 49.24
CA MET A 1 43.93 -53.18 49.00
C MET A 1 43.70 -51.83 48.29
N ARG A 2 43.63 -51.87 46.96
CA ARG A 2 43.51 -50.67 46.12
C ARG A 2 42.04 -50.56 45.64
N ARG A 3 41.33 -49.56 46.11
CA ARG A 3 39.98 -49.24 45.63
C ARG A 3 40.09 -48.24 44.48
N VAL A 4 39.83 -48.72 43.30
CA VAL A 4 39.76 -47.88 42.10
C VAL A 4 38.33 -47.36 42.00
N ILE A 5 38.16 -46.04 42.18
CA ILE A 5 36.89 -45.38 41.98
C ILE A 5 36.88 -44.90 40.52
N VAL A 6 36.07 -45.53 39.69
CA VAL A 6 35.79 -45.09 38.31
C VAL A 6 34.67 -44.09 38.38
N VAL A 7 34.97 -42.81 38.17
CA VAL A 7 33.99 -41.75 38.02
C VAL A 7 33.61 -41.66 36.55
N ALA A 8 32.44 -42.17 36.21
CA ALA A 8 31.83 -41.99 34.89
C ALA A 8 31.28 -40.57 34.76
N LEU A 9 31.93 -39.74 34.00
CA LEU A 9 31.41 -38.41 33.57
C LEU A 9 30.38 -38.61 32.46
N ALA A 10 29.12 -38.58 32.80
CA ALA A 10 28.02 -38.51 31.85
C ALA A 10 27.93 -37.05 31.33
N GLY A 11 28.46 -36.80 30.15
CA GLY A 11 28.31 -35.54 29.44
C GLY A 11 26.88 -35.35 28.92
N ALA A 12 26.10 -34.55 29.59
CA ALA A 12 24.79 -34.10 29.09
C ALA A 12 25.00 -32.99 28.10
N SER A 13 24.94 -33.30 26.80
CA SER A 13 24.90 -32.33 25.71
C SER A 13 23.54 -31.66 25.65
N LEU A 14 23.37 -30.53 26.32
CA LEU A 14 22.23 -29.63 26.13
C LEU A 14 22.43 -28.88 24.81
N ALA A 15 21.94 -29.46 23.72
CA ALA A 15 21.71 -28.74 22.49
C ALA A 15 20.50 -27.80 22.67
N GLY A 16 20.70 -26.72 23.41
CA GLY A 16 19.77 -25.61 23.52
C GLY A 16 19.80 -24.81 22.22
N CYS A 17 18.90 -25.08 21.30
CA CYS A 17 18.52 -24.13 20.27
C CYS A 17 17.86 -22.93 20.93
N SER A 18 18.67 -22.03 21.49
CA SER A 18 18.20 -20.69 21.84
C SER A 18 18.00 -19.94 20.52
N SER A 19 16.78 -19.99 20.02
CA SER A 19 16.30 -18.99 19.08
C SER A 19 16.32 -17.66 19.83
N PHE A 20 17.47 -17.00 19.80
CA PHE A 20 17.57 -15.62 20.26
C PHE A 20 16.75 -14.78 19.27
N SER A 21 15.48 -14.61 19.57
CA SER A 21 14.66 -13.60 18.93
C SER A 21 15.23 -12.27 19.38
N PHE A 22 15.94 -11.60 18.49
CA PHE A 22 16.37 -10.20 18.69
C PHE A 22 15.18 -9.22 18.69
N ASP A 23 13.98 -9.73 18.89
CA ASP A 23 12.75 -8.94 18.99
C ASP A 23 12.76 -8.00 20.22
N PHE A 24 13.57 -8.33 21.22
CA PHE A 24 13.74 -7.49 22.41
C PHE A 24 14.43 -6.13 22.11
N LEU A 25 15.15 -6.02 20.99
CA LEU A 25 15.82 -4.78 20.58
C LEU A 25 14.95 -3.88 19.66
N LYS A 26 13.80 -4.36 19.25
CA LYS A 26 12.82 -3.53 18.55
C LYS A 26 12.03 -2.77 19.60
N SER A 27 12.42 -1.53 19.87
CA SER A 27 11.55 -0.58 20.56
C SER A 27 10.23 -0.52 19.83
N THR A 28 9.19 -1.11 20.39
CA THR A 28 7.84 -0.96 19.86
C THR A 28 7.47 0.52 20.00
N PRO A 29 7.23 1.25 18.92
CA PRO A 29 6.88 2.65 19.02
C PRO A 29 5.58 2.80 19.84
N PRO A 30 5.46 3.84 20.65
CA PRO A 30 4.25 4.09 21.41
C PRO A 30 3.06 4.26 20.46
N ASN A 31 1.90 3.76 20.87
CA ASN A 31 0.68 3.98 20.10
C ASN A 31 0.10 5.37 20.40
N VAL A 32 -0.24 6.10 19.36
CA VAL A 32 -0.89 7.42 19.45
C VAL A 32 -2.30 7.32 18.89
N GLN A 33 -3.24 7.98 19.53
CA GLN A 33 -4.63 8.05 19.05
C GLN A 33 -4.80 9.20 18.06
N VAL A 34 -5.42 8.88 16.93
CA VAL A 34 -5.76 9.81 15.86
C VAL A 34 -7.27 9.89 15.75
N GLN A 35 -7.81 11.11 15.79
CA GLN A 35 -9.22 11.34 15.50
C GLN A 35 -9.41 11.53 13.99
N LEU A 36 -10.35 10.75 13.43
CA LEU A 36 -10.68 10.75 12.01
C LEU A 36 -12.10 11.28 11.81
N GLU A 37 -12.21 12.34 11.03
CA GLU A 37 -13.49 12.98 10.73
C GLU A 37 -13.67 13.15 9.23
N SER A 38 -14.92 13.24 8.78
CA SER A 38 -15.21 13.51 7.37
C SER A 38 -16.48 14.35 7.21
N VAL A 39 -16.52 15.11 6.15
CA VAL A 39 -17.71 15.85 5.72
C VAL A 39 -18.08 15.36 4.31
N PRO A 40 -19.25 14.70 4.17
CA PRO A 40 -20.20 14.29 5.20
C PRO A 40 -19.65 13.16 6.09
N SER A 41 -20.23 13.00 7.26
CA SER A 41 -19.87 11.94 8.20
C SER A 41 -20.31 10.57 7.68
N GLY A 42 -19.66 9.52 8.16
CA GLY A 42 -19.97 8.14 7.78
C GLY A 42 -19.09 7.57 6.66
N ALA A 43 -18.00 8.24 6.30
CA ALA A 43 -17.02 7.70 5.41
C ALA A 43 -16.19 6.59 6.09
N GLU A 44 -15.77 5.61 5.32
CA GLU A 44 -14.78 4.63 5.76
C GLU A 44 -13.39 5.25 5.64
N ALA A 45 -12.76 5.47 6.77
CA ALA A 45 -11.39 5.97 6.86
C ALA A 45 -10.43 4.81 7.09
N LYS A 46 -9.39 4.70 6.29
CA LYS A 46 -8.35 3.68 6.40
C LYS A 46 -6.97 4.33 6.41
N THR A 47 -6.18 3.99 7.41
CA THR A 47 -4.79 4.46 7.48
C THR A 47 -3.87 3.56 6.65
N SER A 48 -2.78 4.12 6.14
CA SER A 48 -1.74 3.34 5.45
C SER A 48 -1.02 2.35 6.37
N LEU A 49 -1.15 2.52 7.68
CA LEU A 49 -0.59 1.64 8.71
C LEU A 49 -1.50 0.44 9.04
N GLY A 50 -2.69 0.38 8.46
CA GLY A 50 -3.63 -0.74 8.56
C GLY A 50 -4.93 -0.44 9.29
N PRO A 51 -4.95 0.17 10.49
CA PRO A 51 -6.19 0.44 11.20
C PRO A 51 -7.13 1.36 10.41
N GLY A 52 -8.42 1.10 10.51
CA GLY A 52 -9.46 1.93 9.88
C GLY A 52 -10.75 1.87 10.67
N CYS A 53 -11.63 2.84 10.43
CA CYS A 53 -12.92 2.94 11.08
C CYS A 53 -13.88 3.82 10.27
N LYS A 54 -15.12 3.89 10.70
CA LYS A 54 -16.14 4.73 10.09
C LYS A 54 -16.24 6.05 10.84
N THR A 55 -16.09 7.16 10.12
CA THR A 55 -16.08 8.50 10.70
C THR A 55 -17.42 8.94 11.29
N PRO A 56 -17.46 9.72 12.39
CA PRO A 56 -16.30 10.10 13.21
C PRO A 56 -15.82 8.96 14.11
N CYS A 57 -14.52 8.79 14.24
CA CYS A 57 -13.92 7.71 15.06
C CYS A 57 -12.49 8.04 15.45
N SER A 58 -11.94 7.22 16.37
CA SER A 58 -10.52 7.29 16.76
C SER A 58 -9.85 5.95 16.50
N VAL A 59 -8.65 5.99 15.95
CA VAL A 59 -7.81 4.81 15.72
C VAL A 59 -6.48 4.96 16.43
N SER A 60 -5.95 3.85 16.91
CA SER A 60 -4.63 3.79 17.50
C SER A 60 -3.62 3.39 16.44
N VAL A 61 -2.63 4.22 16.20
CA VAL A 61 -1.56 3.98 15.23
C VAL A 61 -0.20 3.98 15.93
N PRO A 62 0.75 3.15 15.50
CA PRO A 62 2.10 3.22 16.03
C PRO A 62 2.74 4.56 15.63
N ALA A 63 3.33 5.25 16.61
CA ALA A 63 4.08 6.47 16.38
C ALA A 63 5.42 6.12 15.72
N ALA A 64 5.39 5.82 14.43
CA ALA A 64 6.59 5.65 13.62
C ALA A 64 7.19 7.03 13.29
N ASP A 65 8.50 7.07 13.06
CA ASP A 65 9.18 8.32 12.66
C ASP A 65 8.74 8.84 11.29
N ALA A 66 8.04 8.02 10.53
CA ALA A 66 7.52 8.37 9.22
C ALA A 66 6.04 8.77 9.31
N GLY A 67 5.68 9.82 8.59
CA GLY A 67 4.28 10.20 8.38
C GLY A 67 3.49 9.08 7.69
N PHE A 68 2.18 9.12 7.82
CA PHE A 68 1.25 8.19 7.21
C PHE A 68 0.13 8.91 6.47
N SER A 69 -0.66 8.19 5.71
CA SER A 69 -1.82 8.75 5.02
C SER A 69 -3.12 8.09 5.47
N VAL A 70 -4.18 8.86 5.44
CA VAL A 70 -5.54 8.39 5.71
C VAL A 70 -6.36 8.54 4.44
N THR A 71 -6.91 7.45 3.96
CA THR A 71 -7.80 7.45 2.79
C THR A 71 -9.23 7.30 3.24
N TYR A 72 -10.07 8.22 2.80
CA TYR A 72 -11.50 8.24 3.08
C TYR A 72 -12.27 7.81 1.85
N THR A 73 -13.17 6.85 2.03
CA THR A 73 -14.03 6.35 0.95
C THR A 73 -15.49 6.39 1.39
N MET A 74 -16.34 6.85 0.49
CA MET A 74 -17.78 6.89 0.71
C MET A 74 -18.53 6.67 -0.60
N ASN A 75 -19.65 5.95 -0.54
CA ASN A 75 -20.46 5.71 -1.73
C ASN A 75 -20.99 7.03 -2.32
N LYS A 76 -20.86 7.21 -3.64
CA LYS A 76 -21.22 8.42 -4.40
C LYS A 76 -20.33 9.65 -4.14
N PHE A 77 -19.21 9.46 -3.45
CA PHE A 77 -18.22 10.50 -3.23
C PHE A 77 -16.87 10.08 -3.82
N GLU A 78 -16.07 11.05 -4.16
CA GLU A 78 -14.70 10.81 -4.58
C GLU A 78 -13.84 10.45 -3.36
N PRO A 79 -12.93 9.48 -3.47
CA PRO A 79 -12.03 9.16 -2.38
C PRO A 79 -11.09 10.35 -2.12
N ALA A 80 -10.90 10.68 -0.85
CA ALA A 80 -9.98 11.72 -0.43
C ALA A 80 -8.85 11.10 0.40
N THR A 81 -7.62 11.57 0.20
CA THR A 81 -6.46 11.14 0.98
C THR A 81 -5.82 12.34 1.65
N VAL A 82 -5.63 12.22 2.95
CA VAL A 82 -4.98 13.24 3.79
C VAL A 82 -3.68 12.66 4.32
N ALA A 83 -2.59 13.39 4.12
CA ALA A 83 -1.29 13.05 4.71
C ALA A 83 -1.22 13.57 6.14
N VAL A 84 -0.71 12.75 7.04
CA VAL A 84 -0.50 13.08 8.46
C VAL A 84 0.99 12.99 8.74
N GLN A 85 1.55 14.04 9.31
CA GLN A 85 2.94 14.07 9.73
C GLN A 85 3.05 13.67 11.20
N VAL A 86 4.10 12.92 11.52
CA VAL A 86 4.45 12.54 12.89
C VAL A 86 5.60 13.41 13.33
N ILE A 87 5.39 14.19 14.38
CA ILE A 87 6.38 15.08 14.97
C ILE A 87 6.83 14.46 16.28
N ASN A 88 8.04 13.91 16.30
CA ASN A 88 8.64 13.32 17.47
C ASN A 88 9.55 14.33 18.15
N ASN A 89 9.21 14.69 19.38
CA ASN A 89 10.06 15.46 20.25
C ASN A 89 10.79 14.50 21.18
N PRO A 90 12.10 14.34 21.04
CA PRO A 90 12.85 13.35 21.83
C PRO A 90 12.85 13.66 23.34
N GLY A 91 12.47 14.89 23.71
CA GLY A 91 12.54 15.36 25.08
C GLY A 91 13.97 15.68 25.53
N ASP A 92 14.10 16.18 26.72
CA ASP A 92 15.37 16.43 27.41
C ASP A 92 15.25 16.06 28.89
N SER A 93 16.27 16.36 29.70
CA SER A 93 16.28 16.03 31.15
C SER A 93 15.15 16.69 31.94
N THR A 94 14.46 17.69 31.38
CA THR A 94 13.37 18.45 32.01
C THR A 94 12.02 18.23 31.34
N THR A 95 12.02 17.82 30.07
CA THR A 95 10.82 17.63 29.27
C THR A 95 10.70 16.18 28.79
N PRO A 96 9.59 15.49 29.07
CA PRO A 96 9.40 14.12 28.59
C PRO A 96 9.30 14.08 27.06
N ALA A 97 9.75 12.99 26.48
CA ALA A 97 9.56 12.73 25.06
C ALA A 97 8.06 12.71 24.71
N SER A 98 7.69 13.35 23.60
CA SER A 98 6.30 13.44 23.14
C SER A 98 6.20 13.26 21.64
N THR A 99 5.11 12.66 21.18
CA THR A 99 4.79 12.52 19.77
C THR A 99 3.50 13.27 19.48
N THR A 100 3.55 14.17 18.51
CA THR A 100 2.40 14.96 18.06
C THR A 100 2.09 14.61 16.59
N LEU A 101 0.83 14.60 16.25
CA LEU A 101 0.35 14.35 14.89
C LEU A 101 -0.21 15.63 14.30
N ASP A 102 0.12 15.91 13.06
CA ASP A 102 -0.36 17.07 12.33
C ASP A 102 -0.88 16.66 10.93
N PRO A 103 -2.16 16.89 10.63
CA PRO A 103 -3.23 17.43 11.49
C PRO A 103 -3.81 16.41 12.48
N ASN A 104 -4.31 16.89 13.61
CA ASN A 104 -5.12 16.10 14.54
C ASN A 104 -6.19 17.03 15.17
N PRO A 105 -7.49 16.86 14.88
CA PRO A 105 -8.11 15.78 14.11
C PRO A 105 -7.79 15.81 12.61
N VAL A 106 -7.82 14.62 11.98
CA VAL A 106 -7.68 14.49 10.52
C VAL A 106 -9.06 14.61 9.89
N VAL A 107 -9.34 15.73 9.26
CA VAL A 107 -10.64 16.03 8.64
C VAL A 107 -10.51 15.94 7.12
N ALA A 108 -11.42 15.21 6.48
CA ALA A 108 -11.52 15.14 5.03
C ALA A 108 -12.87 15.66 4.53
N GLU A 109 -12.83 16.59 3.59
CA GLU A 109 -14.01 17.01 2.84
C GLU A 109 -14.15 16.14 1.58
N LEU A 110 -15.22 15.33 1.54
CA LEU A 110 -15.52 14.47 0.43
C LEU A 110 -16.40 15.19 -0.59
N LYS A 111 -15.96 15.23 -1.84
CA LYS A 111 -16.74 15.79 -2.95
C LYS A 111 -17.63 14.72 -3.56
N HIS A 112 -18.84 15.09 -3.94
CA HIS A 112 -19.71 14.19 -4.68
C HIS A 112 -19.01 13.73 -5.97
N ALA A 113 -18.96 12.42 -6.16
CA ALA A 113 -18.53 11.87 -7.44
C ALA A 113 -19.54 12.33 -8.49
N GLY A 114 -19.07 13.08 -9.49
CA GLY A 114 -19.87 13.43 -10.65
C GLY A 114 -20.37 12.16 -11.36
N PRO A 115 -21.37 12.27 -12.25
CA PRO A 115 -21.78 11.14 -13.05
C PRO A 115 -20.53 10.59 -13.77
N PRO A 116 -20.35 9.26 -13.81
CA PRO A 116 -19.19 8.67 -14.45
C PRO A 116 -19.06 9.23 -15.86
N PRO A 117 -17.85 9.58 -16.31
CA PRO A 117 -17.63 10.04 -17.67
C PRO A 117 -18.35 9.05 -18.59
N ARG A 118 -19.32 9.53 -19.38
CA ARG A 118 -19.97 8.66 -20.36
C ARG A 118 -18.85 8.10 -21.20
N ALA A 119 -18.60 6.80 -21.06
CA ALA A 119 -17.67 6.10 -21.93
C ALA A 119 -18.09 6.49 -23.35
N ILE A 120 -17.28 7.30 -24.01
CA ILE A 120 -17.46 7.63 -25.40
C ILE A 120 -17.33 6.28 -26.08
N ARG A 121 -18.48 5.68 -26.34
CA ARG A 121 -18.54 4.42 -27.08
C ARG A 121 -17.90 4.77 -28.41
N ALA A 122 -16.62 4.41 -28.55
CA ALA A 122 -15.88 4.59 -29.76
C ALA A 122 -16.77 4.00 -30.87
N LYS A 123 -17.30 4.84 -31.77
CA LYS A 123 -18.04 4.35 -32.91
C LYS A 123 -17.17 3.27 -33.54
N PRO A 124 -17.68 2.05 -33.74
CA PRO A 124 -16.89 1.04 -34.41
C PRO A 124 -16.47 1.66 -35.75
N LYS A 125 -15.16 1.79 -35.94
CA LYS A 125 -14.60 2.20 -37.24
C LYS A 125 -15.14 1.19 -38.21
N LYS A 126 -16.06 1.64 -39.11
CA LYS A 126 -16.56 0.88 -40.23
C LYS A 126 -15.31 0.29 -40.90
N PRO A 127 -15.23 -1.03 -41.10
CA PRO A 127 -14.10 -1.62 -41.78
C PRO A 127 -14.02 -0.91 -43.17
N LYS A 128 -12.90 -0.27 -43.44
CA LYS A 128 -12.63 0.27 -44.79
C LYS A 128 -12.66 -0.94 -45.67
N ALA A 129 -13.70 -1.00 -46.55
CA ALA A 129 -13.83 -2.05 -47.53
C ALA A 129 -12.49 -2.16 -48.23
N ALA A 130 -11.86 -3.31 -48.12
CA ALA A 130 -10.70 -3.63 -48.92
C ALA A 130 -11.13 -3.51 -50.40
N ALA A 131 -10.46 -2.67 -51.13
CA ALA A 131 -10.65 -2.59 -52.58
C ALA A 131 -10.45 -3.99 -53.15
N PRO A 132 -11.32 -4.45 -54.07
CA PRO A 132 -11.12 -5.74 -54.70
C PRO A 132 -9.75 -5.71 -55.39
N ALA A 133 -8.90 -6.65 -55.05
CA ALA A 133 -7.68 -6.91 -55.77
C ALA A 133 -8.07 -7.23 -57.21
N GLY A 134 -7.78 -6.29 -58.10
CA GLY A 134 -7.96 -6.50 -59.55
C GLY A 134 -7.15 -7.72 -59.94
N SER A 135 -7.83 -8.77 -60.38
CA SER A 135 -7.23 -9.90 -61.06
C SER A 135 -6.56 -9.37 -62.32
N ALA A 136 -5.26 -9.17 -62.25
CA ALA A 136 -4.43 -8.91 -63.41
C ALA A 136 -4.38 -10.20 -64.24
N PHE A 137 -5.29 -10.31 -65.19
CA PHE A 137 -5.10 -11.23 -66.29
C PHE A 137 -3.88 -10.74 -67.09
N PRO A 138 -2.89 -11.62 -67.36
CA PRO A 138 -1.78 -11.22 -68.24
C PRO A 138 -2.31 -10.98 -69.64
N ASP A 139 -1.99 -9.82 -70.19
CA ASP A 139 -2.29 -9.43 -71.59
C ASP A 139 -1.51 -10.34 -72.56
N PRO A 140 -2.17 -11.10 -73.44
CA PRO A 140 -1.50 -12.04 -74.35
C PRO A 140 -0.66 -11.34 -75.43
N SER A 141 -0.63 -9.99 -75.43
CA SER A 141 0.08 -9.21 -76.48
C SER A 141 1.40 -8.64 -75.98
N ALA A 142 1.88 -8.95 -74.80
CA ALA A 142 3.15 -8.44 -74.33
C ALA A 142 4.35 -9.18 -74.94
N PRO A 143 5.34 -8.50 -75.52
CA PRO A 143 6.53 -9.14 -76.09
C PRO A 143 7.41 -9.78 -74.92
N PRO A 144 8.07 -10.90 -75.23
CA PRO A 144 8.91 -11.54 -74.26
C PRO A 144 10.13 -10.70 -73.86
N PRO A 145 10.57 -10.73 -72.58
CA PRO A 145 11.76 -10.00 -72.15
C PRO A 145 13.04 -10.59 -72.79
N PRO A 146 14.07 -9.77 -73.05
CA PRO A 146 15.30 -10.23 -73.64
C PRO A 146 16.08 -11.15 -72.69
N ALA A 147 16.58 -12.25 -73.25
CA ALA A 147 17.42 -13.20 -72.51
C ALA A 147 18.78 -12.57 -72.20
N ARG A 148 19.22 -12.74 -70.97
CA ARG A 148 20.59 -12.57 -70.52
C ARG A 148 21.10 -13.88 -69.98
#